data_85e50580bf875650254648232dc0e5fe
#
_entry.id   85e50580bf875650254648232dc0e5fe
#
_cell.length_a   1.000
_cell.length_b   1.000
_cell.length_c   1.000
_cell.angle_alpha   90.00
_cell.angle_beta   90.00
_cell.angle_gamma   90.00
#
_symmetry.space_group_name_H-M   'P 1'
#
loop_
_entity.id
_entity.type
_entity.pdbx_description
1 polymer ?
#
loop_
_entity_poly.entity_id
_entity_poly.type
_entity_poly.pdbx_seq_one_letter_code
_entity_poly.pdbx_strand_id
1 'polypeptide(L)'
;RVRSSAASDVYKRQTLLSARVPLSDGSVREALLGCATPEHYIHQNAFLGASVGRYANRIAKSQFVLDGETYTLVPSQGENQLHGGPEGFDKRRWRIERQNDSEALLSLTSPDGDQGFPGQVNASVLYRLGEDNRIAIEYRATTDKPCPVNLTNHAYFNLNGDQSDVRSHRLQLLADAYLPVDSMGIPVGDLKNVAQTSFDFRQPKTLAQDFLSDDDQRVVKGYD
;
A
#
# COMPACT_ATOMS: atom_id res chain seq x y z
N ARG A 1 5.89 -24.63 -1.20
CA ARG A 1 4.77 -23.98 -1.91
C ARG A 1 4.25 -22.87 -1.02
N VAL A 2 4.39 -21.62 -1.43
CA VAL A 2 3.66 -20.50 -0.84
C VAL A 2 2.19 -20.74 -1.12
N ARG A 3 1.37 -20.88 -0.10
CA ARG A 3 -0.09 -20.87 -0.26
C ARG A 3 -0.57 -19.45 0.00
N SER A 4 -0.93 -18.75 -1.02
CA SER A 4 -1.73 -17.54 -0.92
C SER A 4 -3.16 -17.99 -0.63
N SER A 5 -3.65 -17.80 0.57
CA SER A 5 -5.07 -17.80 0.81
C SER A 5 -5.57 -16.39 0.52
N ALA A 6 -5.94 -16.11 -0.74
CA ALA A 6 -6.86 -15.03 -1.00
C ALA A 6 -8.16 -15.42 -0.33
N ALA A 7 -8.34 -15.02 0.91
CA ALA A 7 -9.60 -15.25 1.57
C ALA A 7 -10.66 -14.44 0.83
N SER A 8 -11.61 -15.16 0.25
CA SER A 8 -12.82 -14.60 -0.29
C SER A 8 -13.63 -14.02 0.85
N ASP A 9 -13.40 -12.77 1.21
CA ASP A 9 -14.37 -12.09 2.03
C ASP A 9 -15.50 -11.58 1.15
N VAL A 10 -16.62 -12.24 1.28
CA VAL A 10 -17.84 -12.01 0.49
C VAL A 10 -18.46 -10.63 0.81
N TYR A 11 -17.97 -9.90 1.81
CA TYR A 11 -18.72 -8.76 2.33
C TYR A 11 -18.09 -7.38 2.26
N LYS A 12 -16.79 -7.22 2.29
CA LYS A 12 -16.07 -5.92 2.07
C LYS A 12 -14.56 -6.14 2.09
N ARG A 13 -13.82 -5.44 1.22
CA ARG A 13 -12.36 -5.29 1.20
C ARG A 13 -11.62 -6.40 0.46
N GLN A 14 -10.89 -5.98 -0.55
CA GLN A 14 -9.89 -6.82 -1.18
C GLN A 14 -8.58 -6.66 -0.38
N THR A 15 -8.12 -7.74 0.25
CA THR A 15 -7.00 -7.73 1.19
C THR A 15 -6.12 -8.96 0.99
N LEU A 16 -4.79 -8.76 0.90
CA LEU A 16 -3.82 -9.84 0.96
C LEU A 16 -3.61 -10.21 2.44
N LEU A 17 -4.17 -11.34 2.86
CA LEU A 17 -4.24 -11.70 4.28
C LEU A 17 -3.03 -12.46 4.78
N SER A 18 -2.36 -13.24 3.90
CA SER A 18 -1.34 -14.21 4.32
C SER A 18 -0.35 -14.46 3.20
N ALA A 19 0.93 -14.53 3.55
CA ALA A 19 2.01 -15.02 2.70
C ALA A 19 2.87 -16.02 3.49
N ARG A 20 2.52 -17.29 3.38
CA ARG A 20 3.17 -18.38 4.11
C ARG A 20 4.35 -18.94 3.33
N VAL A 21 5.54 -18.79 3.87
CA VAL A 21 6.81 -19.17 3.24
C VAL A 21 7.33 -20.44 3.88
N PRO A 22 7.55 -21.53 3.11
CA PRO A 22 8.23 -22.72 3.61
C PRO A 22 9.71 -22.42 3.85
N LEU A 23 10.23 -22.85 4.99
CA LEU A 23 11.64 -22.70 5.36
C LEU A 23 12.41 -23.98 5.12
N SER A 24 13.75 -23.88 5.12
CA SER A 24 14.64 -25.02 4.86
C SER A 24 14.59 -26.13 5.93
N ASP A 25 14.13 -25.79 7.14
CA ASP A 25 13.92 -26.72 8.24
C ASP A 25 12.56 -27.45 8.18
N GLY A 26 11.78 -27.21 7.13
CA GLY A 26 10.44 -27.78 6.93
C GLY A 26 9.32 -27.04 7.66
N SER A 27 9.62 -26.04 8.45
CA SER A 27 8.61 -25.16 9.06
C SER A 27 8.00 -24.20 8.04
N VAL A 28 6.91 -23.53 8.42
CA VAL A 28 6.25 -22.51 7.59
C VAL A 28 6.16 -21.23 8.39
N ARG A 29 6.59 -20.12 7.77
CA ARG A 29 6.56 -18.80 8.36
C ARG A 29 5.50 -17.93 7.68
N GLU A 30 4.67 -17.24 8.48
CA GLU A 30 3.85 -16.16 8.00
C GLU A 30 4.71 -14.89 7.85
N ALA A 31 4.74 -14.32 6.66
CA ALA A 31 5.56 -13.16 6.33
C ALA A 31 4.78 -11.84 6.30
N LEU A 32 3.47 -11.87 6.52
CA LEU A 32 2.63 -10.67 6.59
C LEU A 32 2.15 -10.39 8.00
N LEU A 33 2.18 -9.12 8.38
CA LEU A 33 1.43 -8.66 9.53
C LEU A 33 -0.06 -8.63 9.19
N GLY A 34 -0.88 -9.29 9.99
CA GLY A 34 -2.30 -9.41 9.75
C GLY A 34 -3.11 -9.45 11.05
N CYS A 35 -4.42 -9.49 10.90
CA CYS A 35 -5.36 -9.66 12.01
C CYS A 35 -5.65 -11.16 12.23
N ALA A 36 -5.98 -11.51 13.48
CA ALA A 36 -6.27 -12.89 13.85
C ALA A 36 -7.56 -13.42 13.22
N THR A 37 -8.54 -12.55 12.95
CA THR A 37 -9.83 -12.94 12.35
C THR A 37 -10.25 -11.93 11.26
N PRO A 38 -11.09 -12.34 10.31
CA PRO A 38 -11.63 -11.44 9.28
C PRO A 38 -12.38 -10.22 9.86
N GLU A 39 -13.06 -10.38 10.97
CA GLU A 39 -13.81 -9.31 11.64
C GLU A 39 -12.87 -8.19 12.10
N HIS A 40 -11.68 -8.53 12.59
CA HIS A 40 -10.69 -7.54 13.00
C HIS A 40 -10.19 -6.69 11.82
N TYR A 41 -10.17 -7.24 10.60
CA TYR A 41 -9.85 -6.44 9.40
C TYR A 41 -10.88 -5.36 9.12
N ILE A 42 -12.14 -5.54 9.53
CA ILE A 42 -13.20 -4.54 9.34
C ILE A 42 -12.96 -3.29 10.20
N HIS A 43 -12.35 -3.46 11.36
CA HIS A 43 -12.20 -2.40 12.36
C HIS A 43 -10.79 -1.79 12.43
N GLN A 44 -9.80 -2.40 11.77
CA GLN A 44 -8.45 -1.86 11.75
C GLN A 44 -8.32 -0.64 10.80
N ASN A 45 -7.42 0.28 11.14
CA ASN A 45 -7.16 1.51 10.38
C ASN A 45 -5.73 1.59 9.82
N ALA A 46 -4.99 0.46 9.83
CA ALA A 46 -3.62 0.37 9.34
C ALA A 46 -3.53 -0.10 7.89
N PHE A 47 -4.66 -0.29 7.19
CA PHE A 47 -4.72 -0.74 5.81
C PHE A 47 -4.00 -2.08 5.54
N LEU A 48 -3.90 -2.95 6.54
CA LEU A 48 -3.16 -4.22 6.48
C LEU A 48 -3.54 -5.03 5.24
N GLY A 49 -2.59 -5.21 4.31
CA GLY A 49 -2.74 -5.95 3.07
C GLY A 49 -3.77 -5.42 2.06
N ALA A 50 -4.35 -4.25 2.30
CA ALA A 50 -5.45 -3.72 1.50
C ALA A 50 -4.98 -3.23 0.12
N SER A 51 -5.83 -3.35 -0.89
CA SER A 51 -5.70 -2.59 -2.13
C SER A 51 -6.22 -1.19 -1.94
N VAL A 52 -5.33 -0.21 -2.08
CA VAL A 52 -5.58 1.21 -1.82
C VAL A 52 -5.75 1.96 -3.12
N GLY A 53 -6.72 2.84 -3.15
CA GLY A 53 -7.09 3.74 -4.25
C GLY A 53 -8.34 4.58 -3.85
N ARG A 54 -8.80 5.51 -4.70
CA ARG A 54 -8.36 5.81 -6.06
C ARG A 54 -6.92 6.35 -6.13
N TYR A 55 -6.49 7.08 -5.06
CA TYR A 55 -5.15 7.66 -4.96
C TYR A 55 -4.51 7.25 -3.63
N ALA A 56 -3.47 6.43 -3.70
CA ALA A 56 -2.67 6.00 -2.55
C ALA A 56 -1.84 7.16 -2.02
N ASN A 57 -1.60 7.15 -0.69
CA ASN A 57 -0.97 8.21 0.05
C ASN A 57 -1.84 9.49 0.10
N ARG A 58 -1.27 10.68 0.27
CA ARG A 58 -1.98 11.89 0.66
C ARG A 58 -2.19 12.86 -0.47
N ILE A 59 -3.34 13.56 -0.41
CA ILE A 59 -3.60 14.78 -1.18
C ILE A 59 -3.86 15.90 -0.17
N ALA A 60 -2.96 16.90 -0.18
CA ALA A 60 -2.99 18.02 0.75
C ALA A 60 -4.31 18.81 0.63
N LYS A 61 -4.86 19.22 1.78
CA LYS A 61 -6.11 20.01 1.87
C LYS A 61 -7.28 19.38 1.10
N SER A 62 -7.19 18.08 0.82
CA SER A 62 -8.19 17.35 0.02
C SER A 62 -8.55 18.06 -1.30
N GLN A 63 -7.55 18.66 -1.97
CA GLN A 63 -7.77 19.41 -3.21
C GLN A 63 -6.62 19.20 -4.20
N PHE A 64 -6.96 19.23 -5.47
CA PHE A 64 -5.99 19.31 -6.56
C PHE A 64 -6.58 20.11 -7.73
N VAL A 65 -5.70 20.63 -8.59
CA VAL A 65 -6.07 21.30 -9.84
C VAL A 65 -5.72 20.38 -11.01
N LEU A 66 -6.67 20.19 -11.91
CA LEU A 66 -6.48 19.42 -13.13
C LEU A 66 -7.18 20.14 -14.28
N ASP A 67 -6.45 20.40 -15.37
CA ASP A 67 -6.95 21.12 -16.56
C ASP A 67 -7.61 22.48 -16.24
N GLY A 68 -7.10 23.17 -15.20
CA GLY A 68 -7.60 24.48 -14.75
C GLY A 68 -8.81 24.42 -13.83
N GLU A 69 -9.36 23.25 -13.56
CA GLU A 69 -10.46 23.05 -12.60
C GLU A 69 -9.94 22.59 -11.23
N THR A 70 -10.54 23.11 -10.16
CA THR A 70 -10.23 22.67 -8.79
C THR A 70 -11.21 21.61 -8.36
N TYR A 71 -10.67 20.45 -8.02
CA TYR A 71 -11.44 19.33 -7.45
C TYR A 71 -11.26 19.27 -5.95
N THR A 72 -12.38 19.22 -5.23
CA THR A 72 -12.41 19.07 -3.77
C THR A 72 -12.82 17.64 -3.42
N LEU A 73 -11.97 16.98 -2.66
CA LEU A 73 -12.13 15.60 -2.24
C LEU A 73 -12.75 15.50 -0.84
N VAL A 74 -13.20 14.30 -0.47
CA VAL A 74 -13.66 14.03 0.89
C VAL A 74 -12.46 13.83 1.80
N PRO A 75 -12.24 14.66 2.84
CA PRO A 75 -11.11 14.51 3.76
C PRO A 75 -11.23 13.24 4.61
N SER A 76 -10.10 12.64 4.99
CA SER A 76 -10.07 11.43 5.82
C SER A 76 -8.96 11.43 6.87
N GLN A 77 -8.05 12.41 6.81
CA GLN A 77 -6.97 12.60 7.79
C GLN A 77 -6.79 14.10 8.06
N GLY A 78 -7.51 14.62 9.06
CA GLY A 78 -7.59 16.07 9.26
C GLY A 78 -8.21 16.74 8.04
N GLU A 79 -7.56 17.76 7.49
CA GLU A 79 -7.97 18.44 6.25
C GLU A 79 -7.51 17.69 4.97
N ASN A 80 -6.66 16.68 5.10
CA ASN A 80 -6.09 15.96 3.97
C ASN A 80 -6.91 14.72 3.62
N GLN A 81 -6.85 14.29 2.36
CA GLN A 81 -7.33 12.97 1.99
C GLN A 81 -6.17 11.99 2.03
N LEU A 82 -6.37 10.84 2.70
CA LEU A 82 -5.46 9.71 2.74
C LEU A 82 -6.11 8.50 2.05
N HIS A 83 -5.35 7.84 1.18
CA HIS A 83 -5.68 6.54 0.60
C HIS A 83 -7.05 6.47 -0.10
N GLY A 84 -7.45 7.55 -0.78
CA GLY A 84 -8.69 7.57 -1.56
C GLY A 84 -9.93 7.96 -0.75
N GLY A 85 -9.76 8.40 0.51
CA GLY A 85 -10.85 8.95 1.31
C GLY A 85 -11.50 7.95 2.28
N PRO A 86 -12.53 8.39 3.02
CA PRO A 86 -13.19 7.56 4.03
C PRO A 86 -13.84 6.29 3.48
N GLU A 87 -14.23 6.28 2.20
CA GLU A 87 -14.77 5.13 1.48
C GLU A 87 -13.88 4.76 0.29
N GLY A 88 -12.56 4.67 0.52
CA GLY A 88 -11.57 4.27 -0.47
C GLY A 88 -11.70 2.82 -0.94
N PHE A 89 -10.86 2.41 -1.88
CA PHE A 89 -10.90 1.07 -2.49
C PHE A 89 -10.69 -0.06 -1.48
N ASP A 90 -10.01 0.20 -0.38
CA ASP A 90 -9.84 -0.71 0.75
C ASP A 90 -11.16 -1.07 1.44
N LYS A 91 -12.19 -0.24 1.33
CA LYS A 91 -13.51 -0.43 1.95
C LYS A 91 -14.58 -0.89 0.98
N ARG A 92 -14.26 -0.93 -0.31
CA ARG A 92 -15.20 -1.32 -1.36
C ARG A 92 -15.25 -2.83 -1.54
N ARG A 93 -16.39 -3.28 -2.06
CA ARG A 93 -16.54 -4.66 -2.52
C ARG A 93 -15.95 -4.80 -3.91
N TRP A 94 -14.93 -5.65 -4.03
CA TRP A 94 -14.38 -6.05 -5.32
C TRP A 94 -15.11 -7.30 -5.84
N ARG A 95 -15.30 -7.37 -7.15
CA ARG A 95 -15.87 -8.53 -7.81
C ARG A 95 -14.75 -9.48 -8.23
N ILE A 96 -14.89 -10.76 -7.90
CA ILE A 96 -13.99 -11.78 -8.41
C ILE A 96 -14.39 -12.08 -9.85
N GLU A 97 -13.50 -11.78 -10.79
CA GLU A 97 -13.69 -12.05 -12.22
C GLU A 97 -13.31 -13.49 -12.58
N ARG A 98 -12.20 -13.94 -12.02
CA ARG A 98 -11.73 -15.33 -12.10
C ARG A 98 -10.78 -15.63 -10.96
N GLN A 99 -10.72 -16.89 -10.58
CA GLN A 99 -9.73 -17.40 -9.63
C GLN A 99 -9.45 -18.87 -9.90
N ASN A 100 -8.22 -19.28 -9.56
CA ASN A 100 -7.77 -20.67 -9.51
C ASN A 100 -6.72 -20.81 -8.39
N ASP A 101 -5.98 -21.93 -8.34
CA ASP A 101 -5.01 -22.21 -7.28
C ASP A 101 -3.80 -21.25 -7.26
N SER A 102 -3.52 -20.55 -8.36
CA SER A 102 -2.35 -19.67 -8.50
C SER A 102 -2.67 -18.23 -8.88
N GLU A 103 -3.92 -17.93 -9.26
CA GLU A 103 -4.31 -16.59 -9.69
C GLU A 103 -5.67 -16.17 -9.12
N ALA A 104 -5.80 -14.86 -8.84
CA ALA A 104 -7.08 -14.21 -8.59
C ALA A 104 -7.12 -12.85 -9.30
N LEU A 105 -8.11 -12.67 -10.18
CA LEU A 105 -8.40 -11.37 -10.81
C LEU A 105 -9.67 -10.81 -10.19
N LEU A 106 -9.54 -9.59 -9.67
CA LEU A 106 -10.64 -8.85 -9.09
C LEU A 106 -10.82 -7.50 -9.79
N SER A 107 -12.05 -6.99 -9.80
CA SER A 107 -12.39 -5.70 -10.41
C SER A 107 -13.25 -4.85 -9.51
N LEU A 108 -13.17 -3.54 -9.73
CA LEU A 108 -13.96 -2.52 -9.05
C LEU A 108 -14.28 -1.40 -10.01
N THR A 109 -15.51 -0.89 -9.98
CA THR A 109 -15.91 0.36 -10.64
C THR A 109 -16.13 1.43 -9.57
N SER A 110 -15.44 2.55 -9.73
CA SER A 110 -15.57 3.76 -8.91
C SER A 110 -16.23 4.83 -9.79
N PRO A 111 -17.47 5.27 -9.50
CA PRO A 111 -18.22 6.19 -10.37
C PRO A 111 -17.62 7.59 -10.41
N ASP A 112 -18.04 8.39 -11.39
CA ASP A 112 -17.71 9.82 -11.43
C ASP A 112 -18.17 10.51 -10.14
N GLY A 113 -17.30 11.35 -9.55
CA GLY A 113 -17.54 12.04 -8.28
C GLY A 113 -17.30 11.20 -7.02
N ASP A 114 -16.89 9.93 -7.16
CA ASP A 114 -16.58 9.09 -6.00
C ASP A 114 -15.43 9.70 -5.17
N GLN A 115 -15.69 9.94 -3.88
CA GLN A 115 -14.81 10.64 -2.93
C GLN A 115 -14.34 12.03 -3.42
N GLY A 116 -15.06 12.64 -4.38
CA GLY A 116 -14.76 13.91 -5.02
C GLY A 116 -13.87 13.82 -6.27
N PHE A 117 -13.43 12.64 -6.67
CA PHE A 117 -12.63 12.47 -7.88
C PHE A 117 -13.45 12.53 -9.17
N PRO A 118 -12.98 13.21 -10.23
CA PRO A 118 -13.64 13.22 -11.53
C PRO A 118 -13.52 11.88 -12.25
N GLY A 119 -14.48 11.61 -13.11
CA GLY A 119 -14.51 10.47 -14.02
C GLY A 119 -14.83 9.14 -13.34
N GLN A 120 -15.39 8.23 -14.13
CA GLN A 120 -15.53 6.84 -13.73
C GLN A 120 -14.20 6.11 -13.90
N VAL A 121 -13.74 5.40 -12.88
CA VAL A 121 -12.56 4.53 -12.96
C VAL A 121 -13.00 3.07 -12.86
N ASN A 122 -12.55 2.25 -13.83
CA ASN A 122 -12.63 0.80 -13.74
C ASN A 122 -11.23 0.29 -13.38
N ALA A 123 -11.09 -0.23 -12.16
CA ALA A 123 -9.85 -0.78 -11.65
C ALA A 123 -9.89 -2.31 -11.61
N SER A 124 -8.77 -2.94 -11.83
CA SER A 124 -8.59 -4.37 -11.60
C SER A 124 -7.25 -4.66 -10.93
N VAL A 125 -7.20 -5.74 -10.18
CA VAL A 125 -5.98 -6.28 -9.61
C VAL A 125 -5.87 -7.77 -9.90
N LEU A 126 -4.73 -8.18 -10.40
CA LEU A 126 -4.37 -9.57 -10.60
C LEU A 126 -3.30 -9.96 -9.59
N TYR A 127 -3.63 -10.91 -8.74
CA TYR A 127 -2.67 -11.63 -7.89
C TYR A 127 -2.26 -12.90 -8.60
N ARG A 128 -0.96 -13.14 -8.67
CA ARG A 128 -0.40 -14.35 -9.25
C ARG A 128 0.70 -14.91 -8.36
N LEU A 129 0.59 -16.19 -8.04
CA LEU A 129 1.61 -16.95 -7.34
C LEU A 129 2.40 -17.79 -8.35
N GLY A 130 3.67 -17.46 -8.54
CA GLY A 130 4.60 -18.21 -9.39
C GLY A 130 5.15 -19.47 -8.70
N GLU A 131 5.58 -20.43 -9.51
CA GLU A 131 6.26 -21.65 -9.00
C GLU A 131 7.63 -21.34 -8.36
N ASP A 132 8.20 -20.18 -8.69
CA ASP A 132 9.45 -19.64 -8.16
C ASP A 132 9.27 -18.88 -6.82
N ASN A 133 8.14 -19.09 -6.14
CA ASN A 133 7.73 -18.42 -4.90
C ASN A 133 7.57 -16.89 -5.01
N ARG A 134 7.34 -16.36 -6.21
CA ARG A 134 7.00 -14.95 -6.39
C ARG A 134 5.50 -14.72 -6.26
N ILE A 135 5.14 -13.64 -5.59
CA ILE A 135 3.80 -13.08 -5.62
C ILE A 135 3.86 -11.85 -6.52
N ALA A 136 3.17 -11.90 -7.66
CA ALA A 136 2.98 -10.75 -8.53
C ALA A 136 1.63 -10.11 -8.24
N ILE A 137 1.62 -8.78 -8.11
CA ILE A 137 0.40 -7.98 -7.93
C ILE A 137 0.39 -6.96 -9.06
N GLU A 138 -0.55 -7.09 -9.99
CA GLU A 138 -0.66 -6.22 -11.14
C GLU A 138 -1.96 -5.42 -11.07
N TYR A 139 -1.84 -4.10 -11.01
CA TYR A 139 -2.97 -3.18 -11.07
C TYR A 139 -3.15 -2.64 -12.48
N ARG A 140 -4.41 -2.52 -12.90
CA ARG A 140 -4.81 -1.82 -14.13
C ARG A 140 -5.99 -0.92 -13.83
N ALA A 141 -5.99 0.24 -14.47
CA ALA A 141 -7.10 1.18 -14.38
C ALA A 141 -7.37 1.81 -15.74
N THR A 142 -8.64 2.06 -16.02
CA THR A 142 -9.10 2.88 -17.13
C THR A 142 -10.06 3.94 -16.61
N THR A 143 -10.11 5.10 -17.26
CA THR A 143 -11.01 6.19 -16.89
C THR A 143 -11.63 6.81 -18.14
N ASP A 144 -12.81 7.38 -17.99
CA ASP A 144 -13.54 8.10 -19.04
C ASP A 144 -13.24 9.62 -19.06
N LYS A 145 -12.56 10.14 -18.01
CA LYS A 145 -12.11 11.52 -17.90
C LYS A 145 -10.71 11.57 -17.29
N PRO A 146 -9.91 12.62 -17.54
CA PRO A 146 -8.68 12.85 -16.80
C PRO A 146 -8.91 12.82 -15.30
N CYS A 147 -8.13 12.00 -14.57
CA CYS A 147 -8.14 11.97 -13.11
C CYS A 147 -6.82 11.41 -12.58
N PRO A 148 -6.40 11.79 -11.36
CA PRO A 148 -5.26 11.17 -10.72
C PRO A 148 -5.61 9.74 -10.28
N VAL A 149 -4.73 8.79 -10.63
CA VAL A 149 -4.85 7.37 -10.22
C VAL A 149 -3.50 6.92 -9.68
N ASN A 150 -3.51 6.40 -8.46
CA ASN A 150 -2.35 5.77 -7.83
C ASN A 150 -2.84 4.57 -7.01
N LEU A 151 -2.50 3.36 -7.45
CA LEU A 151 -2.96 2.11 -6.83
C LEU A 151 -1.79 1.38 -6.19
N THR A 152 -1.99 0.87 -4.98
CA THR A 152 -0.98 0.09 -4.27
C THR A 152 -1.59 -1.02 -3.42
N ASN A 153 -0.76 -2.03 -3.12
CA ASN A 153 -1.06 -2.99 -2.05
C ASN A 153 -0.32 -2.56 -0.77
N HIS A 154 -1.06 -2.45 0.31
CA HIS A 154 -0.56 -1.97 1.60
C HIS A 154 -0.17 -3.14 2.53
N ALA A 155 0.54 -4.14 2.00
CA ALA A 155 1.04 -5.25 2.80
C ALA A 155 2.19 -4.81 3.71
N TYR A 156 2.17 -5.29 4.94
CA TYR A 156 3.25 -5.12 5.90
C TYR A 156 4.04 -6.41 6.00
N PHE A 157 5.24 -6.44 5.45
CA PHE A 157 6.09 -7.62 5.48
C PHE A 157 6.98 -7.66 6.72
N ASN A 158 6.99 -8.81 7.38
CA ASN A 158 8.01 -9.17 8.37
C ASN A 158 8.59 -10.55 8.04
N LEU A 159 9.78 -10.57 7.45
CA LEU A 159 10.44 -11.80 7.03
C LEU A 159 10.93 -12.65 8.22
N ASN A 160 10.93 -12.09 9.42
CA ASN A 160 11.21 -12.82 10.68
C ASN A 160 9.94 -13.46 11.28
N GLY A 161 8.76 -13.20 10.67
CA GLY A 161 7.48 -13.62 11.22
C GLY A 161 7.00 -12.68 12.35
N ASP A 162 6.15 -13.17 13.24
CA ASP A 162 5.53 -12.39 14.32
C ASP A 162 6.37 -12.30 15.60
N GLN A 163 7.55 -12.92 15.62
CA GLN A 163 8.39 -13.06 16.82
C GLN A 163 9.31 -11.87 17.08
N SER A 164 9.48 -10.96 16.12
CA SER A 164 10.37 -9.81 16.25
C SER A 164 9.94 -8.65 15.36
N ASP A 165 10.56 -7.49 15.56
CA ASP A 165 10.37 -6.35 14.67
C ASP A 165 11.22 -6.48 13.38
N VAL A 166 11.10 -5.49 12.49
CA VAL A 166 11.75 -5.48 11.17
C VAL A 166 13.12 -4.81 11.16
N ARG A 167 13.62 -4.31 12.28
CA ARG A 167 14.86 -3.51 12.34
C ARG A 167 16.10 -4.28 11.92
N SER A 168 16.10 -5.61 12.07
CA SER A 168 17.18 -6.49 11.60
C SER A 168 17.12 -6.79 10.10
N HIS A 169 16.05 -6.45 9.40
CA HIS A 169 15.95 -6.63 7.96
C HIS A 169 17.00 -5.79 7.24
N ARG A 170 17.60 -6.37 6.20
CA ARG A 170 18.49 -5.65 5.29
C ARG A 170 17.69 -5.15 4.10
N LEU A 171 17.81 -3.86 3.83
CA LEU A 171 17.14 -3.19 2.72
C LEU A 171 18.20 -2.66 1.73
N GLN A 172 17.91 -2.76 0.44
CA GLN A 172 18.61 -2.07 -0.62
C GLN A 172 17.60 -1.40 -1.53
N LEU A 173 17.83 -0.10 -1.83
CA LEU A 173 17.04 0.69 -2.78
C LEU A 173 17.98 1.37 -3.76
N LEU A 174 17.77 1.15 -5.06
CA LEU A 174 18.52 1.81 -6.12
C LEU A 174 17.91 3.19 -6.42
N ALA A 175 17.88 4.05 -5.41
CA ALA A 175 17.31 5.38 -5.45
C ALA A 175 18.33 6.41 -4.93
N ASP A 176 18.56 7.46 -5.70
CA ASP A 176 19.52 8.53 -5.37
C ASP A 176 18.89 9.69 -4.60
N ALA A 177 17.55 9.71 -4.52
CA ALA A 177 16.82 10.77 -3.83
C ALA A 177 15.55 10.22 -3.15
N TYR A 178 15.07 10.96 -2.16
CA TYR A 178 13.81 10.74 -1.50
C TYR A 178 12.99 12.03 -1.44
N LEU A 179 11.71 11.91 -1.21
CA LEU A 179 10.78 13.01 -1.09
C LEU A 179 10.56 13.35 0.39
N PRO A 180 11.08 14.50 0.89
CA PRO A 180 10.85 14.87 2.27
C PRO A 180 9.38 15.24 2.50
N VAL A 181 8.89 14.98 3.71
CA VAL A 181 7.52 15.27 4.11
C VAL A 181 7.48 16.05 5.42
N ASP A 182 6.37 16.76 5.65
CA ASP A 182 6.09 17.43 6.92
C ASP A 182 5.54 16.45 7.99
N SER A 183 5.21 16.97 9.17
CA SER A 183 4.65 16.18 10.27
C SER A 183 3.29 15.54 9.99
N MET A 184 2.61 15.99 8.93
CA MET A 184 1.35 15.41 8.45
C MET A 184 1.58 14.38 7.35
N GLY A 185 2.85 14.16 6.93
CA GLY A 185 3.21 13.27 5.83
C GLY A 185 2.94 13.88 4.44
N ILE A 186 2.80 15.19 4.35
CA ILE A 186 2.63 15.90 3.07
C ILE A 186 4.01 16.21 2.49
N PRO A 187 4.27 15.90 1.21
CA PRO A 187 5.51 16.25 0.55
C PRO A 187 5.82 17.74 0.60
N VAL A 188 7.05 18.09 0.95
CA VAL A 188 7.53 19.47 1.05
C VAL A 188 8.85 19.67 0.32
N GLY A 189 8.93 20.76 -0.45
CA GLY A 189 10.15 21.11 -1.18
C GLY A 189 10.52 20.15 -2.32
N ASP A 190 11.80 20.17 -2.68
CA ASP A 190 12.35 19.34 -3.75
C ASP A 190 12.83 17.97 -3.24
N LEU A 191 13.08 17.05 -4.16
CA LEU A 191 13.74 15.78 -3.86
C LEU A 191 15.10 16.03 -3.20
N LYS A 192 15.35 15.36 -2.05
CA LYS A 192 16.63 15.38 -1.37
C LYS A 192 17.49 14.19 -1.78
N ASN A 193 18.80 14.47 -2.01
CA ASN A 193 19.75 13.40 -2.25
C ASN A 193 19.93 12.52 -1.02
N VAL A 194 19.98 11.19 -1.20
CA VAL A 194 20.13 10.24 -0.09
C VAL A 194 21.56 10.17 0.46
N ALA A 195 22.57 10.60 -0.33
CA ALA A 195 23.98 10.48 0.05
C ALA A 195 24.26 11.12 1.40
N GLN A 196 24.94 10.40 2.29
CA GLN A 196 25.29 10.81 3.65
C GLN A 196 24.08 11.05 4.57
N THR A 197 22.92 10.46 4.24
CA THR A 197 21.74 10.48 5.10
C THR A 197 21.37 9.06 5.55
N SER A 198 20.50 8.95 6.53
CA SER A 198 19.94 7.66 6.97
C SER A 198 19.09 6.98 5.90
N PHE A 199 18.58 7.71 4.90
CA PHE A 199 17.84 7.20 3.77
C PHE A 199 18.73 6.58 2.65
N ASP A 200 20.06 6.59 2.79
CA ASP A 200 20.95 5.98 1.82
C ASP A 200 20.95 4.43 1.93
N PHE A 201 20.08 3.79 1.17
CA PHE A 201 19.99 2.35 1.02
C PHE A 201 20.54 1.83 -0.32
N ARG A 202 21.35 2.60 -1.03
CA ARG A 202 21.96 2.16 -2.30
C ARG A 202 22.91 0.98 -2.11
N GLN A 203 23.50 0.86 -0.92
CA GLN A 203 24.15 -0.36 -0.46
C GLN A 203 23.30 -1.04 0.61
N PRO A 204 23.23 -2.38 0.63
CA PRO A 204 22.45 -3.10 1.60
C PRO A 204 22.86 -2.81 3.05
N LYS A 205 21.97 -2.25 3.86
CA LYS A 205 22.17 -2.05 5.31
C LYS A 205 20.92 -2.49 6.10
N THR A 206 21.08 -2.69 7.40
CA THR A 206 19.93 -2.98 8.28
C THR A 206 19.10 -1.73 8.50
N LEU A 207 17.79 -1.89 8.70
CA LEU A 207 16.92 -0.77 9.06
C LEU A 207 17.33 -0.13 10.39
N ALA A 208 17.90 -0.91 11.32
CA ALA A 208 18.36 -0.43 12.61
C ALA A 208 19.56 0.53 12.53
N GLN A 209 20.40 0.41 11.48
CA GLN A 209 21.73 1.05 11.45
C GLN A 209 21.67 2.55 11.68
N ASP A 210 20.74 3.25 11.05
CA ASP A 210 20.60 4.70 11.15
C ASP A 210 19.15 5.10 11.52
N PHE A 211 18.42 4.19 12.21
CA PHE A 211 17.02 4.41 12.53
C PHE A 211 16.83 5.62 13.45
N LEU A 212 15.99 6.56 13.04
CA LEU A 212 15.70 7.83 13.72
C LEU A 212 16.95 8.71 13.94
N SER A 213 17.99 8.57 13.13
CA SER A 213 19.19 9.40 13.23
C SER A 213 19.02 10.79 12.60
N ASP A 214 18.23 10.91 11.55
CA ASP A 214 17.96 12.17 10.85
C ASP A 214 16.67 12.84 11.32
N ASP A 215 16.62 14.19 11.19
CA ASP A 215 15.43 14.96 11.54
C ASP A 215 14.23 14.58 10.67
N ASP A 216 14.42 14.33 9.37
CA ASP A 216 13.35 13.92 8.47
C ASP A 216 12.72 12.57 8.90
N GLN A 217 13.51 11.61 9.39
CA GLN A 217 12.98 10.39 9.99
C GLN A 217 12.23 10.62 11.29
N ARG A 218 12.71 11.55 12.11
CA ARG A 218 12.06 11.88 13.39
C ARG A 218 10.70 12.51 13.20
N VAL A 219 10.53 13.31 12.13
CA VAL A 219 9.25 13.93 11.78
C VAL A 219 8.17 12.87 11.53
N VAL A 220 8.49 11.81 10.79
CA VAL A 220 7.53 10.72 10.44
C VAL A 220 7.67 9.49 11.34
N LYS A 221 8.58 9.50 12.31
CA LYS A 221 8.85 8.42 13.26
C LYS A 221 9.33 7.13 12.60
N GLY A 222 10.06 7.23 11.51
CA GLY A 222 10.61 6.09 10.79
C GLY A 222 11.02 6.42 9.36
N TYR A 223 11.01 5.39 8.53
CA TYR A 223 11.14 5.50 7.08
C TYR A 223 9.73 5.43 6.46
N ASP A 224 9.22 6.53 5.90
CA ASP A 224 7.94 6.60 5.22
C ASP A 224 8.14 6.98 3.73
#